data_d90acccd646dc4acaef68695dacb0960
#
_entry.id   d90acccd646dc4acaef68695dacb0960
#
_cell.length_a   1.000
_cell.length_b   1.000
_cell.length_c   1.000
_cell.angle_alpha   90.00
_cell.angle_beta   90.00
_cell.angle_gamma   90.00
#
_symmetry.space_group_name_H-M   'P 1'
#
loop_
_entity.id
_entity.type
_entity.pdbx_description
1 polymer ?
#
loop_
_entity_poly.entity_id
_entity_poly.type
_entity_poly.pdbx_seq_one_letter_code
_entity_poly.pdbx_strand_id
1 'polypeptide(L)'
;MPQKVRIALDAMGGDVGASVVIPGAAISLSRHPDTEFLLFGDRGLIEAQLAKHPAMKAASRVIHTDVAVSMHDKPSQALRRGRKTSSMWLAIDAVKKGEADVAVSAGNTGALAAMARFCLRMLPGIDRPALAAIWPTARGDSVVLDLGATIGGDAHHLVALAVMGSAMASVLFDLERPTVGLLNIGVEEIKGREEIREAAELLRAMNLPQLEYIGFVEGDGIGKGAADVIVAEGFSGNIALKASEGAARQITEFLRGAMSRTWRARIGYLFARNAFKALREKLDPSKSNGSVVLGLNGIVVKSHGGTDADGFAYAVDVGYEMVHYDLLTKINRMLNRDGSALPPAPTAQEAVS
;
A
#
# COMPACT_ATOMS: atom_id res chain seq x y z
N MET A 1 -3.59 28.97 6.57
CA MET A 1 -4.64 27.94 6.59
C MET A 1 -3.94 26.63 6.25
N PRO A 2 -4.22 25.51 6.88
CA PRO A 2 -3.68 24.23 6.45
C PRO A 2 -4.07 24.01 4.99
N GLN A 3 -3.11 23.54 4.19
CA GLN A 3 -3.34 23.28 2.77
C GLN A 3 -4.32 22.10 2.68
N LYS A 4 -5.42 22.27 1.95
CA LYS A 4 -6.39 21.20 1.72
C LYS A 4 -5.72 20.06 0.96
N VAL A 5 -5.97 18.82 1.39
CA VAL A 5 -5.50 17.62 0.69
C VAL A 5 -6.46 17.33 -0.47
N ARG A 6 -5.91 17.18 -1.68
CA ARG A 6 -6.66 16.89 -2.90
C ARG A 6 -6.43 15.43 -3.32
N ILE A 7 -7.49 14.64 -3.35
CA ILE A 7 -7.42 13.20 -3.62
C ILE A 7 -8.07 12.90 -4.98
N ALA A 8 -7.29 12.32 -5.89
CA ALA A 8 -7.77 11.80 -7.17
C ALA A 8 -8.24 10.36 -7.02
N LEU A 9 -9.50 10.08 -7.32
CA LEU A 9 -10.09 8.74 -7.22
C LEU A 9 -10.40 8.15 -8.59
N ASP A 10 -9.88 6.95 -8.84
CA ASP A 10 -10.31 6.08 -9.93
C ASP A 10 -11.69 5.49 -9.58
N ALA A 11 -12.76 6.15 -10.00
CA ALA A 11 -14.12 5.77 -9.65
C ALA A 11 -14.64 4.55 -10.44
N MET A 12 -13.84 4.00 -11.37
CA MET A 12 -14.16 2.81 -12.15
C MET A 12 -13.27 1.61 -11.80
N GLY A 13 -12.31 1.79 -10.89
CA GLY A 13 -11.41 0.74 -10.44
C GLY A 13 -12.10 -0.27 -9.51
N GLY A 14 -11.60 -1.51 -9.51
CA GLY A 14 -12.11 -2.62 -8.70
C GLY A 14 -13.31 -3.34 -9.31
N ASP A 15 -13.88 -4.27 -8.53
CA ASP A 15 -14.95 -5.15 -8.99
C ASP A 15 -16.31 -4.43 -9.05
N VAL A 16 -16.48 -3.35 -8.29
CA VAL A 16 -17.77 -2.68 -8.05
C VAL A 16 -17.77 -1.20 -8.47
N GLY A 17 -16.61 -0.55 -8.58
CA GLY A 17 -16.46 0.83 -9.07
C GLY A 17 -17.14 1.88 -8.19
N ALA A 18 -17.82 2.85 -8.81
CA ALA A 18 -18.37 4.03 -8.16
C ALA A 18 -19.29 3.75 -6.95
N SER A 19 -19.97 2.61 -6.93
CA SER A 19 -20.89 2.23 -5.84
C SER A 19 -20.17 1.84 -4.53
N VAL A 20 -18.85 1.62 -4.56
CA VAL A 20 -17.99 1.46 -3.38
C VAL A 20 -17.10 2.68 -3.19
N VAL A 21 -16.54 3.22 -4.27
CA VAL A 21 -15.61 4.34 -4.22
C VAL A 21 -16.24 5.59 -3.61
N ILE A 22 -17.44 5.96 -4.05
CA ILE A 22 -18.10 7.19 -3.58
C ILE A 22 -18.54 7.09 -2.11
N PRO A 23 -19.23 6.03 -1.65
CA PRO A 23 -19.53 5.88 -0.22
C PRO A 23 -18.27 5.80 0.65
N GLY A 24 -17.22 5.10 0.20
CA GLY A 24 -15.95 5.03 0.92
C GLY A 24 -15.28 6.39 1.07
N ALA A 25 -15.23 7.17 -0.01
CA ALA A 25 -14.73 8.55 0.03
C ALA A 25 -15.58 9.46 0.95
N ALA A 26 -16.90 9.25 0.99
CA ALA A 26 -17.78 9.99 1.89
C ALA A 26 -17.50 9.68 3.37
N ILE A 27 -17.17 8.42 3.69
CA ILE A 27 -16.74 8.01 5.05
C ILE A 27 -15.42 8.70 5.41
N SER A 28 -14.42 8.67 4.53
CA SER A 28 -13.14 9.35 4.73
C SER A 28 -13.32 10.87 4.87
N LEU A 29 -14.15 11.51 4.04
CA LEU A 29 -14.47 12.93 4.16
C LEU A 29 -15.02 13.31 5.54
N SER A 30 -15.81 12.43 6.18
CA SER A 30 -16.32 12.69 7.53
C SER A 30 -15.24 12.71 8.60
N ARG A 31 -14.11 12.02 8.36
CA ARG A 31 -12.92 11.99 9.23
C ARG A 31 -11.96 13.15 8.92
N HIS A 32 -11.88 13.52 7.65
CA HIS A 32 -10.98 14.55 7.10
C HIS A 32 -11.74 15.60 6.31
N PRO A 33 -12.49 16.51 6.99
CA PRO A 33 -13.43 17.44 6.34
C PRO A 33 -12.77 18.53 5.47
N ASP A 34 -11.46 18.68 5.56
CA ASP A 34 -10.62 19.57 4.74
C ASP A 34 -10.15 18.95 3.41
N THR A 35 -10.66 17.78 3.03
CA THR A 35 -10.29 17.07 1.80
C THR A 35 -11.15 17.52 0.62
N GLU A 36 -10.52 17.63 -0.56
CA GLU A 36 -11.17 17.81 -1.84
C GLU A 36 -10.93 16.58 -2.74
N PHE A 37 -11.94 16.21 -3.56
CA PHE A 37 -11.87 15.01 -4.39
C PHE A 37 -12.01 15.31 -5.86
N LEU A 38 -11.16 14.67 -6.67
CA LEU A 38 -11.28 14.61 -8.12
C LEU A 38 -11.72 13.18 -8.50
N LEU A 39 -12.91 13.05 -9.08
CA LEU A 39 -13.52 11.76 -9.39
C LEU A 39 -13.42 11.47 -10.89
N PHE A 40 -12.65 10.47 -11.26
CA PHE A 40 -12.42 10.08 -12.65
C PHE A 40 -13.23 8.85 -13.01
N GLY A 41 -14.14 8.95 -13.99
CA GLY A 41 -14.95 7.83 -14.46
C GLY A 41 -16.23 8.25 -15.16
N ASP A 42 -17.14 7.28 -15.34
CA ASP A 42 -18.44 7.54 -15.93
C ASP A 42 -19.26 8.53 -15.10
N ARG A 43 -19.57 9.68 -15.68
CA ARG A 43 -20.28 10.78 -15.01
C ARG A 43 -21.63 10.32 -14.48
N GLY A 44 -22.39 9.56 -15.26
CA GLY A 44 -23.72 9.13 -14.86
C GLY A 44 -23.70 8.21 -13.65
N LEU A 45 -22.76 7.27 -13.62
CA LEU A 45 -22.56 6.35 -12.48
C LEU A 45 -22.10 7.12 -11.23
N ILE A 46 -21.17 8.04 -11.37
CA ILE A 46 -20.65 8.86 -10.26
C ILE A 46 -21.75 9.77 -9.70
N GLU A 47 -22.45 10.52 -10.53
CA GLU A 47 -23.50 11.46 -10.10
C GLU A 47 -24.67 10.74 -9.43
N ALA A 48 -25.04 9.53 -9.88
CA ALA A 48 -26.06 8.70 -9.24
C ALA A 48 -25.68 8.31 -7.78
N GLN A 49 -24.40 8.12 -7.50
CA GLN A 49 -23.93 7.87 -6.14
C GLN A 49 -23.80 9.18 -5.35
N LEU A 50 -23.25 10.25 -5.94
CA LEU A 50 -23.13 11.56 -5.30
C LEU A 50 -24.48 12.13 -4.86
N ALA A 51 -25.57 11.82 -5.56
CA ALA A 51 -26.92 12.22 -5.16
C ALA A 51 -27.31 11.68 -3.78
N LYS A 52 -26.72 10.56 -3.32
CA LYS A 52 -26.94 9.95 -2.01
C LYS A 52 -26.02 10.53 -0.91
N HIS A 53 -24.97 11.27 -1.30
CA HIS A 53 -23.92 11.79 -0.43
C HIS A 53 -23.70 13.30 -0.65
N PRO A 54 -24.59 14.20 -0.17
CA PRO A 54 -24.52 15.63 -0.46
C PRO A 54 -23.21 16.31 -0.05
N ALA A 55 -22.63 15.95 1.09
CA ALA A 55 -21.34 16.47 1.56
C ALA A 55 -20.21 16.11 0.59
N MET A 56 -20.18 14.84 0.14
CA MET A 56 -19.20 14.38 -0.85
C MET A 56 -19.37 15.08 -2.19
N LYS A 57 -20.63 15.32 -2.60
CA LYS A 57 -20.92 16.08 -3.83
C LYS A 57 -20.36 17.51 -3.76
N ALA A 58 -20.49 18.18 -2.63
CA ALA A 58 -19.97 19.54 -2.44
C ALA A 58 -18.42 19.59 -2.40
N ALA A 59 -17.77 18.52 -1.93
CA ALA A 59 -16.32 18.41 -1.82
C ALA A 59 -15.64 17.79 -3.06
N SER A 60 -16.38 17.52 -4.15
CA SER A 60 -15.85 16.79 -5.28
C SER A 60 -16.09 17.47 -6.63
N ARG A 61 -15.18 17.18 -7.59
CA ARG A 61 -15.29 17.54 -9.00
C ARG A 61 -15.23 16.26 -9.85
N VAL A 62 -16.19 16.08 -10.76
CA VAL A 62 -16.27 14.91 -11.64
C VAL A 62 -15.58 15.21 -12.97
N ILE A 63 -14.64 14.36 -13.34
CA ILE A 63 -13.95 14.35 -14.63
C ILE A 63 -14.39 13.09 -15.39
N HIS A 64 -15.13 13.29 -16.47
CA HIS A 64 -15.71 12.19 -17.22
C HIS A 64 -14.69 11.41 -18.05
N THR A 65 -14.79 10.09 -17.98
CA THR A 65 -14.26 9.13 -18.94
C THR A 65 -15.09 7.86 -18.88
N ASP A 66 -15.26 7.20 -20.04
CA ASP A 66 -15.90 5.88 -20.18
C ASP A 66 -14.90 4.73 -20.23
N VAL A 67 -13.59 5.02 -20.17
CA VAL A 67 -12.53 4.03 -20.28
C VAL A 67 -12.09 3.56 -18.90
N ALA A 68 -12.36 2.30 -18.61
CA ALA A 68 -11.88 1.59 -17.41
C ALA A 68 -10.77 0.57 -17.75
N VAL A 69 -9.91 0.28 -16.77
CA VAL A 69 -8.95 -0.82 -16.83
C VAL A 69 -9.58 -2.04 -16.19
N SER A 70 -9.64 -3.16 -16.92
CA SER A 70 -10.17 -4.42 -16.42
C SER A 70 -9.23 -5.06 -15.39
N MET A 71 -9.79 -5.73 -14.38
CA MET A 71 -9.02 -6.49 -13.38
C MET A 71 -8.19 -7.63 -14.01
N HIS A 72 -8.57 -8.10 -15.22
CA HIS A 72 -7.91 -9.18 -15.94
C HIS A 72 -6.94 -8.70 -17.02
N ASP A 73 -6.83 -7.39 -17.25
CA ASP A 73 -5.91 -6.85 -18.25
C ASP A 73 -4.45 -7.09 -17.85
N LYS A 74 -3.64 -7.54 -18.81
CA LYS A 74 -2.19 -7.56 -18.62
C LYS A 74 -1.67 -6.12 -18.49
N PRO A 75 -0.72 -5.82 -17.59
CA PRO A 75 -0.23 -4.47 -17.34
C PRO A 75 0.19 -3.73 -18.62
N SER A 76 0.86 -4.42 -19.56
CA SER A 76 1.28 -3.86 -20.84
C SER A 76 0.10 -3.51 -21.77
N GLN A 77 -0.99 -4.29 -21.73
CA GLN A 77 -2.20 -4.02 -22.51
C GLN A 77 -2.98 -2.86 -21.88
N ALA A 78 -3.14 -2.87 -20.55
CA ALA A 78 -3.76 -1.79 -19.81
C ALA A 78 -3.06 -0.45 -20.07
N LEU A 79 -1.72 -0.42 -20.00
CA LEU A 79 -0.93 0.77 -20.30
C LEU A 79 -1.12 1.25 -21.74
N ARG A 80 -1.15 0.34 -22.72
CA ARG A 80 -1.30 0.71 -24.14
C ARG A 80 -2.70 1.26 -24.45
N ARG A 81 -3.77 0.65 -23.90
CA ARG A 81 -5.16 1.01 -24.17
C ARG A 81 -5.66 2.16 -23.31
N GLY A 82 -5.27 2.17 -22.04
CA GLY A 82 -5.76 3.13 -21.04
C GLY A 82 -4.93 4.39 -20.88
N ARG A 83 -3.75 4.48 -21.53
CA ARG A 83 -2.89 5.65 -21.43
C ARG A 83 -3.59 6.91 -21.90
N LYS A 84 -3.61 7.94 -21.04
CA LYS A 84 -4.25 9.25 -21.25
C LYS A 84 -5.78 9.25 -21.30
N THR A 85 -6.44 8.11 -21.19
CA THR A 85 -7.89 8.02 -21.35
C THR A 85 -8.59 7.30 -20.20
N SER A 86 -7.99 6.27 -19.60
CA SER A 86 -8.65 5.53 -18.53
C SER A 86 -8.75 6.33 -17.22
N SER A 87 -9.79 6.06 -16.43
CA SER A 87 -10.00 6.65 -15.11
C SER A 87 -8.77 6.50 -14.20
N MET A 88 -8.14 5.32 -14.18
CA MET A 88 -6.91 5.05 -13.47
C MET A 88 -5.75 5.96 -13.94
N TRP A 89 -5.52 6.08 -15.25
CA TRP A 89 -4.48 6.96 -15.76
C TRP A 89 -4.73 8.41 -15.41
N LEU A 90 -5.96 8.89 -15.62
CA LEU A 90 -6.33 10.30 -15.39
C LEU A 90 -6.18 10.67 -13.92
N ALA A 91 -6.51 9.77 -12.99
CA ALA A 91 -6.28 9.98 -11.56
C ALA A 91 -4.78 10.13 -11.24
N ILE A 92 -3.90 9.30 -11.81
CA ILE A 92 -2.45 9.40 -11.64
C ILE A 92 -1.90 10.67 -12.30
N ASP A 93 -2.40 11.04 -13.50
CA ASP A 93 -1.96 12.21 -14.24
C ASP A 93 -2.34 13.53 -13.53
N ALA A 94 -3.43 13.54 -12.77
CA ALA A 94 -3.81 14.65 -11.90
C ALA A 94 -2.75 14.90 -10.82
N VAL A 95 -2.17 13.84 -10.23
CA VAL A 95 -1.03 13.96 -9.29
C VAL A 95 0.19 14.54 -10.00
N LYS A 96 0.52 14.04 -11.19
CA LYS A 96 1.63 14.55 -11.99
C LYS A 96 1.51 16.04 -12.31
N LYS A 97 0.30 16.50 -12.57
CA LYS A 97 0.00 17.91 -12.92
C LYS A 97 -0.10 18.82 -11.70
N GLY A 98 -0.03 18.28 -10.49
CA GLY A 98 -0.27 19.02 -9.25
C GLY A 98 -1.74 19.46 -9.07
N GLU A 99 -2.67 18.82 -9.78
CA GLU A 99 -4.11 19.01 -9.59
C GLU A 99 -4.64 18.23 -8.39
N ALA A 100 -3.98 17.12 -8.05
CA ALA A 100 -4.19 16.31 -6.86
C ALA A 100 -2.85 16.01 -6.17
N ASP A 101 -2.91 15.64 -4.90
CA ASP A 101 -1.73 15.34 -4.07
C ASP A 101 -1.50 13.83 -3.96
N VAL A 102 -2.56 13.03 -4.13
CA VAL A 102 -2.54 11.58 -4.12
C VAL A 102 -3.58 11.00 -5.07
N ALA A 103 -3.26 9.84 -5.68
CA ALA A 103 -4.22 9.04 -6.45
C ALA A 103 -4.55 7.74 -5.73
N VAL A 104 -5.84 7.37 -5.66
CA VAL A 104 -6.31 6.11 -5.06
C VAL A 104 -7.09 5.31 -6.09
N SER A 105 -6.76 4.04 -6.25
CA SER A 105 -7.45 3.11 -7.16
C SER A 105 -7.61 1.72 -6.56
N ALA A 106 -8.80 1.14 -6.71
CA ALA A 106 -9.07 -0.26 -6.41
C ALA A 106 -8.80 -1.20 -7.62
N GLY A 107 -8.39 -0.66 -8.76
CA GLY A 107 -8.18 -1.39 -10.01
C GLY A 107 -7.02 -2.38 -9.97
N ASN A 108 -6.71 -2.97 -11.11
CA ASN A 108 -5.66 -3.98 -11.29
C ASN A 108 -4.29 -3.47 -10.80
N THR A 109 -3.68 -4.20 -9.86
CA THR A 109 -2.42 -3.79 -9.19
C THR A 109 -1.26 -3.62 -10.16
N GLY A 110 -1.08 -4.58 -11.07
CA GLY A 110 0.01 -4.52 -12.05
C GLY A 110 -0.16 -3.37 -13.05
N ALA A 111 -1.41 -3.09 -13.46
CA ALA A 111 -1.72 -1.95 -14.32
C ALA A 111 -1.48 -0.62 -13.59
N LEU A 112 -1.92 -0.51 -12.33
CA LEU A 112 -1.72 0.68 -11.51
C LEU A 112 -0.23 0.99 -11.33
N ALA A 113 0.58 -0.02 -10.92
CA ALA A 113 2.02 0.13 -10.74
C ALA A 113 2.73 0.52 -12.05
N ALA A 114 2.37 -0.12 -13.18
CA ALA A 114 2.94 0.20 -14.49
C ALA A 114 2.58 1.61 -14.96
N MET A 115 1.31 2.00 -14.83
CA MET A 115 0.84 3.35 -15.20
C MET A 115 1.45 4.42 -14.30
N ALA A 116 1.53 4.18 -12.99
CA ALA A 116 2.12 5.09 -12.03
C ALA A 116 3.62 5.30 -12.32
N ARG A 117 4.39 4.23 -12.50
CA ARG A 117 5.81 4.31 -12.89
C ARG A 117 6.00 5.10 -14.19
N PHE A 118 5.16 4.85 -15.17
CA PHE A 118 5.29 5.52 -16.48
C PHE A 118 4.92 7.00 -16.40
N CYS A 119 3.86 7.34 -15.65
CA CYS A 119 3.32 8.69 -15.53
C CYS A 119 4.16 9.58 -14.62
N LEU A 120 4.41 9.13 -13.38
CA LEU A 120 5.06 9.91 -12.31
C LEU A 120 6.58 9.83 -12.36
N ARG A 121 7.15 8.79 -12.97
CA ARG A 121 8.58 8.47 -12.93
C ARG A 121 9.02 8.04 -11.53
N MET A 122 10.25 7.55 -11.45
CA MET A 122 10.86 7.14 -10.18
C MET A 122 11.55 8.31 -9.49
N LEU A 123 11.65 8.27 -8.17
CA LEU A 123 12.50 9.15 -7.39
C LEU A 123 13.98 8.95 -7.78
N PRO A 124 14.82 10.00 -7.69
CA PRO A 124 16.26 9.88 -7.95
C PRO A 124 16.89 8.78 -7.07
N GLY A 125 17.68 7.91 -7.67
CA GLY A 125 18.32 6.79 -6.98
C GLY A 125 17.41 5.57 -6.73
N ILE A 126 16.15 5.59 -7.16
CA ILE A 126 15.22 4.47 -7.07
C ILE A 126 14.90 3.94 -8.47
N ASP A 127 15.21 2.67 -8.72
CA ASP A 127 15.03 2.07 -10.04
C ASP A 127 13.66 1.40 -10.22
N ARG A 128 13.08 0.91 -9.14
CA ARG A 128 11.85 0.11 -9.16
C ARG A 128 10.89 0.55 -8.06
N PRO A 129 9.57 0.55 -8.32
CA PRO A 129 8.57 0.83 -7.29
C PRO A 129 8.45 -0.36 -6.35
N ALA A 130 7.92 -0.11 -5.15
CA ALA A 130 7.55 -1.13 -4.20
C ALA A 130 6.10 -0.96 -3.74
N LEU A 131 5.41 -2.07 -3.47
CA LEU A 131 4.09 -2.05 -2.85
C LEU A 131 4.26 -2.25 -1.35
N ALA A 132 4.00 -1.21 -0.57
CA ALA A 132 4.07 -1.22 0.89
C ALA A 132 2.68 -1.23 1.50
N ALA A 133 2.45 -2.06 2.51
CA ALA A 133 1.18 -2.10 3.24
C ALA A 133 1.41 -2.07 4.75
N ILE A 134 0.39 -1.58 5.46
CA ILE A 134 0.27 -1.70 6.91
C ILE A 134 -0.16 -3.13 7.22
N TRP A 135 0.59 -3.79 8.09
CA TRP A 135 0.33 -5.17 8.49
C TRP A 135 0.00 -5.22 9.97
N PRO A 136 -1.22 -5.64 10.36
CA PRO A 136 -1.60 -5.78 11.75
C PRO A 136 -0.85 -6.95 12.39
N THR A 137 -0.21 -6.68 13.53
CA THR A 137 0.59 -7.66 14.26
C THR A 137 0.13 -7.81 15.71
N ALA A 138 0.73 -8.73 16.43
CA ALA A 138 0.45 -8.92 17.85
C ALA A 138 0.91 -7.73 18.71
N ARG A 139 1.89 -6.93 18.25
CA ARG A 139 2.47 -5.78 18.98
C ARG A 139 1.96 -4.42 18.54
N GLY A 140 1.14 -4.37 17.51
CA GLY A 140 0.69 -3.14 16.83
C GLY A 140 0.74 -3.34 15.33
N ASP A 141 0.99 -2.28 14.57
CA ASP A 141 1.09 -2.35 13.12
C ASP A 141 2.56 -2.29 12.67
N SER A 142 2.88 -2.98 11.58
CA SER A 142 4.19 -2.91 10.91
C SER A 142 4.00 -2.52 9.45
N VAL A 143 5.00 -1.89 8.84
CA VAL A 143 5.06 -1.70 7.39
C VAL A 143 5.75 -2.92 6.76
N VAL A 144 5.12 -3.57 5.81
CA VAL A 144 5.71 -4.68 5.05
C VAL A 144 5.80 -4.30 3.58
N LEU A 145 6.97 -4.45 2.98
CA LEU A 145 7.26 -4.13 1.57
C LEU A 145 8.43 -4.99 1.03
N ASP A 146 8.55 -5.36 -0.23
CA ASP A 146 7.63 -5.22 -1.36
C ASP A 146 6.62 -6.37 -1.37
N LEU A 147 5.35 -6.05 -1.58
CA LEU A 147 4.26 -7.05 -1.61
C LEU A 147 3.85 -7.44 -3.04
N GLY A 148 4.76 -7.26 -4.01
CA GLY A 148 4.58 -7.74 -5.36
C GLY A 148 4.47 -6.66 -6.44
N ALA A 149 5.03 -5.47 -6.23
CA ALA A 149 5.21 -4.50 -7.31
C ALA A 149 6.32 -4.92 -8.26
N THR A 150 7.36 -5.62 -7.76
CA THR A 150 8.48 -6.11 -8.55
C THR A 150 8.76 -7.59 -8.25
N ILE A 151 9.42 -8.28 -9.18
CA ILE A 151 9.93 -9.63 -8.99
C ILE A 151 11.44 -9.58 -9.16
N GLY A 152 12.15 -10.15 -8.20
CA GLY A 152 13.60 -10.04 -8.11
C GLY A 152 14.05 -8.63 -7.70
N GLY A 153 15.05 -8.55 -6.86
CA GLY A 153 15.69 -7.31 -6.44
C GLY A 153 17.10 -7.62 -5.99
N ASP A 154 18.05 -6.76 -6.35
CA ASP A 154 19.41 -6.82 -5.85
C ASP A 154 19.51 -6.23 -4.44
N ALA A 155 20.69 -6.30 -3.85
CA ALA A 155 20.95 -5.78 -2.51
C ALA A 155 20.64 -4.27 -2.39
N HIS A 156 20.98 -3.48 -3.40
CA HIS A 156 20.73 -2.04 -3.42
C HIS A 156 19.23 -1.73 -3.42
N HIS A 157 18.45 -2.50 -4.18
CA HIS A 157 16.99 -2.37 -4.16
C HIS A 157 16.43 -2.66 -2.76
N LEU A 158 16.88 -3.73 -2.08
CA LEU A 158 16.43 -4.05 -0.72
C LEU A 158 16.81 -2.96 0.29
N VAL A 159 18.00 -2.35 0.16
CA VAL A 159 18.40 -1.19 0.97
C VAL A 159 17.50 0.02 0.70
N ALA A 160 17.17 0.29 -0.57
CA ALA A 160 16.24 1.35 -0.92
C ALA A 160 14.84 1.12 -0.32
N LEU A 161 14.37 -0.15 -0.32
CA LEU A 161 13.12 -0.53 0.35
C LEU A 161 13.18 -0.25 1.85
N ALA A 162 14.29 -0.57 2.53
CA ALA A 162 14.49 -0.31 3.96
C ALA A 162 14.34 1.19 4.28
N VAL A 163 14.97 2.05 3.47
CA VAL A 163 14.87 3.51 3.62
C VAL A 163 13.45 4.01 3.38
N MET A 164 12.81 3.59 2.28
CA MET A 164 11.44 4.02 1.96
C MET A 164 10.41 3.50 2.98
N GLY A 165 10.55 2.26 3.43
CA GLY A 165 9.71 1.67 4.47
C GLY A 165 9.85 2.40 5.80
N SER A 166 11.07 2.78 6.18
CA SER A 166 11.33 3.57 7.39
C SER A 166 10.69 4.95 7.33
N ALA A 167 10.76 5.63 6.18
CA ALA A 167 10.08 6.90 6.00
C ALA A 167 8.56 6.76 6.15
N MET A 168 7.98 5.68 5.60
CA MET A 168 6.56 5.40 5.73
C MET A 168 6.16 5.06 7.18
N ALA A 169 6.95 4.25 7.88
CA ALA A 169 6.71 3.93 9.29
C ALA A 169 6.82 5.18 10.19
N SER A 170 7.78 6.06 9.91
CA SER A 170 7.90 7.35 10.61
C SER A 170 6.69 8.26 10.40
N VAL A 171 6.02 8.17 9.25
CA VAL A 171 4.77 8.92 8.99
C VAL A 171 3.58 8.31 9.72
N LEU A 172 3.43 6.98 9.63
CA LEU A 172 2.24 6.27 10.13
C LEU A 172 2.25 6.09 11.64
N PHE A 173 3.44 5.87 12.22
CA PHE A 173 3.56 5.44 13.63
C PHE A 173 4.25 6.47 14.52
N ASP A 174 4.58 7.65 13.97
CA ASP A 174 5.31 8.72 14.65
C ASP A 174 6.64 8.25 15.29
N LEU A 175 7.38 7.42 14.56
CA LEU A 175 8.67 6.85 14.99
C LEU A 175 9.83 7.66 14.41
N GLU A 176 10.72 8.14 15.27
CA GLU A 176 11.94 8.85 14.83
C GLU A 176 12.95 7.88 14.18
N ARG A 177 13.05 6.65 14.70
CA ARG A 177 14.02 5.64 14.28
C ARG A 177 13.36 4.24 14.26
N PRO A 178 12.57 3.91 13.22
CA PRO A 178 11.91 2.61 13.11
C PRO A 178 12.92 1.46 13.02
N THR A 179 12.58 0.33 13.62
CA THR A 179 13.33 -0.92 13.46
C THR A 179 13.04 -1.54 12.10
N VAL A 180 14.10 -2.04 11.43
CA VAL A 180 14.01 -2.64 10.08
C VAL A 180 14.59 -4.04 10.09
N GLY A 181 13.82 -5.03 9.62
CA GLY A 181 14.25 -6.40 9.40
C GLY A 181 14.14 -6.80 7.93
N LEU A 182 15.07 -7.62 7.44
CA LEU A 182 14.98 -8.25 6.13
C LEU A 182 14.30 -9.62 6.26
N LEU A 183 13.23 -9.86 5.50
CA LEU A 183 12.56 -11.15 5.47
C LEU A 183 13.49 -12.23 4.91
N ASN A 184 13.69 -13.28 5.67
CA ASN A 184 14.60 -14.37 5.30
C ASN A 184 14.05 -15.73 5.79
N ILE A 185 14.71 -16.83 5.40
CA ILE A 185 14.36 -18.21 5.76
C ILE A 185 14.98 -18.67 7.09
N GLY A 186 15.71 -17.82 7.77
CA GLY A 186 16.37 -18.04 9.05
C GLY A 186 17.05 -16.77 9.51
N VAL A 187 17.35 -16.69 10.81
CA VAL A 187 18.00 -15.51 11.42
C VAL A 187 19.52 -15.55 11.35
N GLU A 188 20.10 -16.72 10.99
CA GLU A 188 21.55 -16.89 10.91
C GLU A 188 22.10 -16.19 9.65
N GLU A 189 23.27 -15.56 9.78
CA GLU A 189 23.88 -14.74 8.72
C GLU A 189 24.20 -15.48 7.41
N ILE A 190 24.40 -16.80 7.51
CA ILE A 190 24.70 -17.66 6.34
C ILE A 190 23.45 -18.09 5.58
N LYS A 191 22.26 -17.84 6.11
CA LYS A 191 20.99 -18.27 5.51
C LYS A 191 20.48 -17.27 4.48
N GLY A 192 19.70 -17.79 3.55
CA GLY A 192 19.00 -17.01 2.54
C GLY A 192 19.79 -16.80 1.26
N ARG A 193 19.18 -16.04 0.37
CA ARG A 193 19.75 -15.70 -0.94
C ARG A 193 20.87 -14.68 -0.80
N GLU A 194 21.76 -14.65 -1.77
CA GLU A 194 22.93 -13.78 -1.77
C GLU A 194 22.54 -12.31 -1.67
N GLU A 195 21.55 -11.88 -2.46
CA GLU A 195 21.08 -10.48 -2.47
C GLU A 195 20.58 -10.01 -1.10
N ILE A 196 19.98 -10.92 -0.31
CA ILE A 196 19.48 -10.59 1.05
C ILE A 196 20.66 -10.45 2.01
N ARG A 197 21.69 -11.30 1.90
CA ARG A 197 22.89 -11.24 2.75
C ARG A 197 23.71 -9.98 2.44
N GLU A 198 23.92 -9.66 1.17
CA GLU A 198 24.58 -8.43 0.73
C GLU A 198 23.83 -7.18 1.19
N ALA A 199 22.49 -7.18 1.11
CA ALA A 199 21.67 -6.08 1.63
C ALA A 199 21.85 -5.90 3.15
N ALA A 200 21.96 -7.00 3.90
CA ALA A 200 22.22 -6.98 5.34
C ALA A 200 23.59 -6.36 5.65
N GLU A 201 24.62 -6.73 4.90
CA GLU A 201 25.97 -6.14 5.05
C GLU A 201 25.97 -4.64 4.75
N LEU A 202 25.31 -4.23 3.66
CA LEU A 202 25.17 -2.83 3.30
C LEU A 202 24.45 -2.02 4.39
N LEU A 203 23.30 -2.52 4.89
CA LEU A 203 22.54 -1.84 5.94
C LEU A 203 23.35 -1.67 7.24
N ARG A 204 24.16 -2.67 7.62
CA ARG A 204 25.06 -2.57 8.78
C ARG A 204 26.19 -1.56 8.54
N ALA A 205 26.80 -1.61 7.36
CA ALA A 205 27.91 -0.72 7.01
C ALA A 205 27.48 0.75 6.91
N MET A 206 26.29 1.02 6.37
CA MET A 206 25.76 2.37 6.20
C MET A 206 25.40 3.04 7.53
N ASN A 207 25.07 2.27 8.57
CA ASN A 207 24.70 2.77 9.90
C ASN A 207 23.77 4.00 9.86
N LEU A 208 22.67 3.88 9.14
CA LEU A 208 21.75 4.98 8.85
C LEU A 208 21.10 5.51 10.15
N PRO A 209 21.22 6.81 10.49
CA PRO A 209 20.72 7.35 11.76
C PRO A 209 19.18 7.34 11.86
N GLN A 210 18.50 7.30 10.72
CA GLN A 210 17.03 7.37 10.62
C GLN A 210 16.32 6.01 10.71
N LEU A 211 17.05 4.92 10.83
CA LEU A 211 16.51 3.57 11.00
C LEU A 211 17.43 2.72 11.88
N GLU A 212 16.87 1.66 12.47
CA GLU A 212 17.63 0.66 13.21
C GLU A 212 17.51 -0.69 12.51
N TYR A 213 18.59 -1.12 11.85
CA TYR A 213 18.62 -2.44 11.24
C TYR A 213 18.82 -3.52 12.30
N ILE A 214 17.84 -4.42 12.47
CA ILE A 214 17.82 -5.45 13.50
C ILE A 214 18.21 -6.86 13.02
N GLY A 215 18.56 -7.02 11.73
CA GLY A 215 18.92 -8.31 11.15
C GLY A 215 17.79 -8.96 10.35
N PHE A 216 17.82 -10.30 10.30
CA PHE A 216 16.83 -11.07 9.56
C PHE A 216 15.58 -11.36 10.39
N VAL A 217 14.43 -11.42 9.71
CA VAL A 217 13.12 -11.77 10.26
C VAL A 217 12.56 -12.95 9.48
N GLU A 218 12.12 -14.00 10.16
CA GLU A 218 11.45 -15.14 9.55
C GLU A 218 9.96 -14.83 9.29
N GLY A 219 9.31 -15.64 8.44
CA GLY A 219 7.91 -15.41 8.04
C GLY A 219 6.93 -15.36 9.22
N ASP A 220 7.16 -16.10 10.29
CA ASP A 220 6.34 -16.06 11.50
C ASP A 220 6.57 -14.79 12.35
N GLY A 221 7.71 -14.14 12.17
CA GLY A 221 8.05 -12.85 12.76
C GLY A 221 7.17 -11.71 12.25
N ILE A 222 6.63 -11.81 11.03
CA ILE A 222 5.73 -10.79 10.45
C ILE A 222 4.51 -10.60 11.38
N GLY A 223 3.78 -11.68 11.67
CA GLY A 223 2.59 -11.61 12.53
C GLY A 223 2.89 -11.30 13.99
N LYS A 224 4.13 -11.53 14.45
CA LYS A 224 4.59 -11.17 15.80
C LYS A 224 4.91 -9.68 15.93
N GLY A 225 5.14 -8.98 14.83
CA GLY A 225 5.64 -7.60 14.83
C GLY A 225 7.10 -7.54 15.27
N ALA A 226 7.96 -8.39 14.68
CA ALA A 226 9.38 -8.47 15.04
C ALA A 226 10.14 -7.18 14.73
N ALA A 227 9.68 -6.41 13.76
CA ALA A 227 10.21 -5.10 13.37
C ALA A 227 9.06 -4.15 12.99
N ASP A 228 9.31 -2.85 13.05
CA ASP A 228 8.38 -1.83 12.58
C ASP A 228 8.27 -1.82 11.05
N VAL A 229 9.37 -2.20 10.38
CA VAL A 229 9.46 -2.33 8.94
C VAL A 229 10.05 -3.70 8.59
N ILE A 230 9.36 -4.46 7.74
CA ILE A 230 9.83 -5.74 7.23
C ILE A 230 9.98 -5.63 5.71
N VAL A 231 11.22 -5.74 5.26
CA VAL A 231 11.58 -5.68 3.83
C VAL A 231 11.61 -7.09 3.25
N ALA A 232 10.85 -7.30 2.20
CA ALA A 232 10.81 -8.54 1.45
C ALA A 232 11.13 -8.28 -0.04
N GLU A 233 11.65 -9.28 -0.73
CA GLU A 233 11.62 -9.30 -2.19
C GLU A 233 10.18 -9.56 -2.64
N GLY A 234 9.73 -8.89 -3.71
CA GLY A 234 8.31 -8.83 -4.04
C GLY A 234 7.63 -10.18 -4.31
N PHE A 235 8.36 -11.19 -4.79
CA PHE A 235 7.81 -12.54 -4.92
C PHE A 235 7.50 -13.17 -3.56
N SER A 236 8.46 -13.11 -2.64
CA SER A 236 8.31 -13.65 -1.27
C SER A 236 7.28 -12.85 -0.48
N GLY A 237 7.29 -11.53 -0.61
CA GLY A 237 6.32 -10.64 0.04
C GLY A 237 4.89 -10.88 -0.44
N ASN A 238 4.68 -11.07 -1.74
CA ASN A 238 3.35 -11.40 -2.27
C ASN A 238 2.85 -12.77 -1.79
N ILE A 239 3.73 -13.78 -1.73
CA ILE A 239 3.38 -15.10 -1.18
C ILE A 239 3.00 -14.96 0.29
N ALA A 240 3.78 -14.25 1.11
CA ALA A 240 3.49 -14.02 2.51
C ALA A 240 2.12 -13.33 2.69
N LEU A 241 1.84 -12.28 1.92
CA LEU A 241 0.56 -11.59 1.93
C LEU A 241 -0.60 -12.54 1.60
N LYS A 242 -0.51 -13.27 0.48
CA LYS A 242 -1.59 -14.17 0.05
C LYS A 242 -1.80 -15.36 0.99
N ALA A 243 -0.71 -15.89 1.56
CA ALA A 243 -0.81 -16.96 2.57
C ALA A 243 -1.49 -16.46 3.85
N SER A 244 -1.15 -15.28 4.33
CA SER A 244 -1.77 -14.67 5.52
C SER A 244 -3.23 -14.31 5.31
N GLU A 245 -3.60 -13.72 4.15
CA GLU A 245 -4.99 -13.47 3.78
C GLU A 245 -5.80 -14.78 3.71
N GLY A 246 -5.21 -15.84 3.16
CA GLY A 246 -5.81 -17.18 3.08
C GLY A 246 -6.01 -17.78 4.45
N ALA A 247 -5.00 -17.74 5.33
CA ALA A 247 -5.08 -18.24 6.69
C ALA A 247 -6.14 -17.50 7.53
N ALA A 248 -6.22 -16.17 7.43
CA ALA A 248 -7.23 -15.37 8.12
C ALA A 248 -8.66 -15.75 7.70
N ARG A 249 -8.89 -15.94 6.39
CA ARG A 249 -10.19 -16.43 5.87
C ARG A 249 -10.50 -17.84 6.39
N GLN A 250 -9.55 -18.76 6.33
CA GLN A 250 -9.70 -20.13 6.79
C GLN A 250 -10.03 -20.20 8.29
N ILE A 251 -9.34 -19.43 9.13
CA ILE A 251 -9.63 -19.34 10.57
C ILE A 251 -11.07 -18.82 10.79
N THR A 252 -11.48 -17.79 10.05
CA THR A 252 -12.82 -17.21 10.14
C THR A 252 -13.90 -18.25 9.77
N GLU A 253 -13.66 -19.05 8.73
CA GLU A 253 -14.59 -20.12 8.31
C GLU A 253 -14.66 -21.25 9.33
N PHE A 254 -13.52 -21.68 9.87
CA PHE A 254 -13.48 -22.72 10.92
C PHE A 254 -14.22 -22.26 12.18
N LEU A 255 -14.02 -21.01 12.62
CA LEU A 255 -14.74 -20.46 13.76
C LEU A 255 -16.25 -20.40 13.50
N ARG A 256 -16.67 -19.92 12.33
CA ARG A 256 -18.08 -19.89 11.94
C ARG A 256 -18.69 -21.29 11.95
N GLY A 257 -17.99 -22.29 11.37
CA GLY A 257 -18.41 -23.68 11.35
C GLY A 257 -18.55 -24.27 12.76
N ALA A 258 -17.56 -24.06 13.61
CA ALA A 258 -17.57 -24.54 15.01
C ALA A 258 -18.72 -23.93 15.82
N MET A 259 -18.95 -22.60 15.69
CA MET A 259 -20.00 -21.88 16.42
C MET A 259 -21.41 -22.20 15.91
N SER A 260 -21.57 -22.64 14.67
CA SER A 260 -22.87 -23.03 14.11
C SER A 260 -23.24 -24.50 14.33
N ARG A 261 -22.29 -25.36 14.75
CA ARG A 261 -22.42 -26.84 14.75
C ARG A 261 -23.45 -27.35 15.74
N THR A 262 -23.58 -26.76 16.92
CA THR A 262 -24.53 -27.19 17.96
C THR A 262 -25.32 -26.02 18.52
N TRP A 263 -26.51 -26.31 19.08
CA TRP A 263 -27.31 -25.26 19.73
C TRP A 263 -26.57 -24.62 20.94
N ARG A 264 -25.78 -25.41 21.69
CA ARG A 264 -24.98 -24.93 22.81
C ARG A 264 -23.88 -23.96 22.32
N ALA A 265 -23.21 -24.25 21.20
CA ALA A 265 -22.22 -23.38 20.60
C ALA A 265 -22.86 -22.05 20.12
N ARG A 266 -24.09 -22.09 19.56
CA ARG A 266 -24.83 -20.89 19.17
C ARG A 266 -25.18 -19.98 20.37
N ILE A 267 -25.58 -20.58 21.51
CA ILE A 267 -25.79 -19.82 22.74
C ILE A 267 -24.46 -19.26 23.25
N GLY A 268 -23.37 -20.04 23.30
CA GLY A 268 -22.02 -19.57 23.66
C GLY A 268 -21.56 -18.41 22.77
N TYR A 269 -21.81 -18.48 21.46
CA TYR A 269 -21.53 -17.38 20.53
C TYR A 269 -22.30 -16.10 20.88
N LEU A 270 -23.56 -16.20 21.29
CA LEU A 270 -24.35 -15.04 21.68
C LEU A 270 -23.71 -14.27 22.86
N PHE A 271 -23.22 -15.00 23.86
CA PHE A 271 -22.50 -14.41 25.01
C PHE A 271 -21.11 -13.87 24.64
N ALA A 272 -20.39 -14.54 23.74
CA ALA A 272 -19.05 -14.16 23.29
C ALA A 272 -19.07 -13.23 22.06
N ARG A 273 -20.22 -12.75 21.60
CA ARG A 273 -20.39 -11.97 20.36
C ARG A 273 -19.45 -10.79 20.25
N ASN A 274 -19.21 -10.07 21.33
CA ASN A 274 -18.33 -8.90 21.33
C ASN A 274 -16.85 -9.31 21.16
N ALA A 275 -16.42 -10.42 21.76
CA ALA A 275 -15.07 -10.96 21.57
C ALA A 275 -14.85 -11.43 20.13
N PHE A 276 -15.84 -12.12 19.54
CA PHE A 276 -15.78 -12.51 18.13
C PHE A 276 -15.80 -11.32 17.16
N LYS A 277 -16.54 -10.26 17.51
CA LYS A 277 -16.52 -9.02 16.73
C LYS A 277 -15.13 -8.38 16.77
N ALA A 278 -14.52 -8.25 17.95
CA ALA A 278 -13.18 -7.72 18.11
C ALA A 278 -12.11 -8.56 17.37
N LEU A 279 -12.22 -9.89 17.42
CA LEU A 279 -11.34 -10.79 16.69
C LEU A 279 -11.50 -10.63 15.16
N ARG A 280 -12.75 -10.60 14.69
CA ARG A 280 -13.06 -10.37 13.27
C ARG A 280 -12.51 -9.03 12.80
N GLU A 281 -12.65 -8.00 13.60
CA GLU A 281 -12.13 -6.66 13.29
C GLU A 281 -10.60 -6.63 13.17
N LYS A 282 -9.88 -7.43 13.95
CA LYS A 282 -8.42 -7.57 13.85
C LYS A 282 -7.99 -8.43 12.66
N LEU A 283 -8.80 -9.41 12.27
CA LEU A 283 -8.52 -10.30 11.14
C LEU A 283 -9.09 -9.78 9.81
N ASP A 284 -9.79 -8.66 9.81
CA ASP A 284 -10.44 -8.10 8.63
C ASP A 284 -9.40 -7.43 7.72
N PRO A 285 -9.13 -8.00 6.52
CA PRO A 285 -8.17 -7.41 5.58
C PRO A 285 -8.59 -6.02 5.10
N SER A 286 -9.87 -5.64 5.22
CA SER A 286 -10.35 -4.32 4.81
C SER A 286 -9.83 -3.20 5.71
N LYS A 287 -9.51 -3.49 6.98
CA LYS A 287 -8.94 -2.53 7.93
C LYS A 287 -7.44 -2.27 7.74
N SER A 288 -6.75 -3.14 7.00
CA SER A 288 -5.36 -2.96 6.56
C SER A 288 -5.29 -2.57 5.09
N ASN A 289 -6.41 -2.11 4.51
CA ASN A 289 -6.49 -1.75 3.10
C ASN A 289 -5.77 -0.43 2.83
N GLY A 290 -5.18 -0.31 1.65
CA GLY A 290 -4.44 0.89 1.26
C GLY A 290 -2.94 0.66 1.21
N SER A 291 -2.48 -0.12 0.21
CA SER A 291 -1.05 -0.28 -0.04
C SER A 291 -0.52 0.92 -0.82
N VAL A 292 0.60 1.50 -0.39
CA VAL A 292 1.24 2.65 -1.04
C VAL A 292 2.26 2.15 -2.07
N VAL A 293 2.23 2.71 -3.28
CA VAL A 293 3.26 2.46 -4.29
C VAL A 293 4.41 3.43 -4.04
N LEU A 294 5.43 2.96 -3.34
CA LEU A 294 6.61 3.73 -2.97
C LEU A 294 7.63 3.84 -4.12
N GLY A 295 8.49 4.83 -4.05
CA GLY A 295 9.58 5.08 -5.00
C GLY A 295 9.19 5.94 -6.20
N LEU A 296 7.97 6.47 -6.26
CA LEU A 296 7.47 7.34 -7.33
C LEU A 296 7.59 8.83 -6.96
N ASN A 297 7.68 9.72 -7.96
CA ASN A 297 7.54 11.17 -7.79
C ASN A 297 6.06 11.60 -7.62
N GLY A 298 5.34 10.94 -6.71
CA GLY A 298 3.95 11.20 -6.38
C GLY A 298 3.36 10.04 -5.60
N ILE A 299 2.31 10.29 -4.85
CA ILE A 299 1.68 9.30 -3.97
C ILE A 299 0.57 8.57 -4.74
N VAL A 300 0.65 7.25 -4.76
CA VAL A 300 -0.39 6.38 -5.34
C VAL A 300 -0.72 5.29 -4.35
N VAL A 301 -2.01 5.15 -4.05
CA VAL A 301 -2.53 4.14 -3.12
C VAL A 301 -3.36 3.11 -3.87
N LYS A 302 -3.06 1.85 -3.61
CA LYS A 302 -3.80 0.69 -4.10
C LYS A 302 -4.77 0.20 -3.05
N SER A 303 -6.05 0.25 -3.35
CA SER A 303 -7.08 -0.43 -2.57
C SER A 303 -7.37 -1.84 -3.10
N HIS A 304 -7.82 -2.75 -2.27
CA HIS A 304 -8.22 -4.10 -2.71
C HIS A 304 -9.42 -4.05 -3.66
N GLY A 305 -9.40 -4.83 -4.75
CA GLY A 305 -10.42 -4.78 -5.80
C GLY A 305 -11.83 -5.17 -5.34
N GLY A 306 -11.93 -6.16 -4.45
CA GLY A 306 -13.19 -6.64 -3.87
C GLY A 306 -13.54 -6.04 -2.51
N THR A 307 -13.02 -4.85 -2.17
CA THR A 307 -13.30 -4.17 -0.90
C THR A 307 -14.72 -3.58 -0.87
N ASP A 308 -15.24 -3.38 0.34
CA ASP A 308 -16.44 -2.59 0.59
C ASP A 308 -16.13 -1.09 0.80
N ALA A 309 -17.14 -0.30 1.11
CA ALA A 309 -16.99 1.15 1.32
C ALA A 309 -16.09 1.48 2.53
N ASP A 310 -16.20 0.73 3.61
CA ASP A 310 -15.36 0.93 4.79
C ASP A 310 -13.89 0.66 4.48
N GLY A 311 -13.59 -0.46 3.80
CA GLY A 311 -12.24 -0.77 3.38
C GLY A 311 -11.69 0.23 2.34
N PHE A 312 -12.51 0.73 1.42
CA PHE A 312 -12.06 1.79 0.50
C PHE A 312 -11.76 3.10 1.25
N ALA A 313 -12.54 3.43 2.28
CA ALA A 313 -12.28 4.59 3.13
C ALA A 313 -10.90 4.51 3.80
N TYR A 314 -10.49 3.34 4.31
CA TYR A 314 -9.14 3.17 4.86
C TYR A 314 -8.04 3.45 3.82
N ALA A 315 -8.22 3.02 2.58
CA ALA A 315 -7.24 3.32 1.53
C ALA A 315 -7.17 4.83 1.22
N VAL A 316 -8.29 5.54 1.29
CA VAL A 316 -8.35 7.00 1.15
C VAL A 316 -7.66 7.67 2.34
N ASP A 317 -7.93 7.21 3.57
CA ASP A 317 -7.31 7.73 4.80
C ASP A 317 -5.78 7.56 4.77
N VAL A 318 -5.27 6.38 4.35
CA VAL A 318 -3.82 6.18 4.13
C VAL A 318 -3.27 7.20 3.15
N GLY A 319 -3.95 7.43 2.03
CA GLY A 319 -3.55 8.46 1.06
C GLY A 319 -3.51 9.86 1.66
N TYR A 320 -4.50 10.22 2.45
CA TYR A 320 -4.55 11.48 3.18
C TYR A 320 -3.35 11.64 4.12
N GLU A 321 -3.07 10.65 4.95
CA GLU A 321 -1.95 10.67 5.90
C GLU A 321 -0.60 10.80 5.21
N MET A 322 -0.39 10.08 4.10
CA MET A 322 0.86 10.18 3.33
C MET A 322 1.12 11.60 2.80
N VAL A 323 0.07 12.31 2.40
CA VAL A 323 0.15 13.72 1.98
C VAL A 323 0.32 14.64 3.18
N HIS A 324 -0.55 14.49 4.19
CA HIS A 324 -0.60 15.36 5.37
C HIS A 324 0.73 15.40 6.14
N TYR A 325 1.40 14.26 6.26
CA TYR A 325 2.70 14.11 6.92
C TYR A 325 3.91 14.16 5.97
N ASP A 326 3.68 14.59 4.71
CA ASP A 326 4.72 14.87 3.72
C ASP A 326 5.71 13.72 3.47
N LEU A 327 5.15 12.52 3.18
CA LEU A 327 5.93 11.30 2.92
C LEU A 327 7.03 11.50 1.87
N LEU A 328 6.73 12.17 0.75
CA LEU A 328 7.69 12.33 -0.34
C LEU A 328 8.93 13.12 0.09
N THR A 329 8.74 14.22 0.83
CA THR A 329 9.86 15.00 1.36
C THR A 329 10.66 14.20 2.39
N LYS A 330 9.99 13.39 3.24
CA LYS A 330 10.68 12.49 4.17
C LYS A 330 11.54 11.48 3.42
N ILE A 331 11.00 10.78 2.44
CA ILE A 331 11.77 9.83 1.60
C ILE A 331 12.96 10.54 0.96
N ASN A 332 12.72 11.67 0.28
CA ASN A 332 13.79 12.42 -0.38
C ASN A 332 14.89 12.87 0.60
N ARG A 333 14.53 13.32 1.79
CA ARG A 333 15.52 13.69 2.82
C ARG A 333 16.32 12.48 3.30
N MET A 334 15.68 11.31 3.47
CA MET A 334 16.35 10.10 3.89
C MET A 334 17.29 9.54 2.82
N LEU A 335 16.90 9.65 1.54
CA LEU A 335 17.73 9.23 0.41
C LEU A 335 18.93 10.17 0.14
N ASN A 336 18.78 11.48 0.42
CA ASN A 336 19.77 12.52 0.07
C ASN A 336 20.59 13.03 1.26
N ARG A 337 20.36 12.57 2.49
CA ARG A 337 21.16 12.98 3.66
C ARG A 337 22.54 12.35 3.56
N ASP A 338 23.57 13.23 3.68
CA ASP A 338 25.00 12.94 3.83
C ASP A 338 25.81 12.67 2.55
N GLY A 339 25.33 13.08 1.35
CA GLY A 339 26.14 12.92 0.14
C GLY A 339 26.41 11.46 -0.25
N SER A 340 25.93 10.50 0.53
CA SER A 340 25.84 9.10 0.15
C SER A 340 24.46 8.88 -0.51
N ALA A 341 24.36 9.30 -1.78
CA ALA A 341 23.39 8.63 -2.64
C ALA A 341 23.57 7.12 -2.41
N LEU A 342 22.46 6.36 -2.35
CA LEU A 342 22.54 4.90 -2.40
C LEU A 342 23.64 4.55 -3.41
N PRO A 343 24.62 3.70 -3.06
CA PRO A 343 25.69 3.39 -3.99
C PRO A 343 25.06 3.04 -5.34
N PRO A 344 25.59 3.54 -6.46
CA PRO A 344 24.99 3.29 -7.76
C PRO A 344 24.88 1.77 -7.95
N ALA A 345 23.74 1.31 -8.47
CA ALA A 345 23.58 -0.08 -8.84
C ALA A 345 24.77 -0.48 -9.75
N PRO A 346 25.38 -1.66 -9.56
CA PRO A 346 26.49 -2.09 -10.38
C PRO A 346 26.07 -2.03 -11.85
N THR A 347 26.91 -1.39 -12.65
CA THR A 347 26.67 -1.31 -14.09
C THR A 347 26.69 -2.74 -14.65
N ALA A 348 25.87 -3.01 -15.68
CA ALA A 348 25.73 -4.34 -16.28
C ALA A 348 27.06 -4.96 -16.75
N GLN A 349 28.17 -4.24 -16.68
CA GLN A 349 29.54 -4.72 -16.97
C GLN A 349 30.24 -5.34 -15.75
N GLU A 350 29.84 -4.98 -14.51
CA GLU A 350 30.43 -5.51 -13.26
C GLU A 350 29.76 -6.82 -12.80
N ALA A 351 28.58 -7.15 -13.35
CA ALA A 351 27.84 -8.36 -13.02
C ALA A 351 28.28 -9.62 -13.82
N VAL A 352 29.35 -9.54 -14.61
CA VAL A 352 29.86 -10.63 -15.48
C VAL A 352 31.34 -10.95 -15.21
N SER A 353 31.91 -10.44 -14.15
CA SER A 353 33.28 -10.77 -13.73
C SER A 353 33.33 -11.76 -12.56
#